data_30291d0a0a0476b2c1d85e494a55ec35
#
_entry.id   30291d0a0a0476b2c1d85e494a55ec35
#
_cell.length_a   1.000
_cell.length_b   1.000
_cell.length_c   1.000
_cell.angle_alpha   90.00
_cell.angle_beta   90.00
_cell.angle_gamma   90.00
#
_symmetry.space_group_name_H-M   'P 1'
#
loop_
_entity.id
_entity.type
_entity.pdbx_description
1 polymer ?
#
loop_
_entity_poly.entity_id
_entity_poly.type
_entity_poly.pdbx_seq_one_letter_code
_entity_poly.pdbx_strand_id
1 'polypeptide(L)'
;MDVRAIPGLEHLPYAEVWFHAVDEAAWAEASAAACELGKPGLEAWTTTATPEVVEFLVARGYEEVRRYTISELDVVAAPDPGASAGRLVTFAERPELADELYALARVAYGDQPGRAGSRIDEAWFDWGLRASEPEGSFIGLDDGRAVAYGSIERKDDGLWWHGFLAVAREHRGRGLAGAIKRAQIAWAKANGVPQLRTATELRLEGMRALNQRLGYTRLYDEIVLRGPGHPAT
;
A
#
# COMPACT_ATOMS: atom_id res chain seq x y z
N MET A 1 -8.49 -16.02 -12.08
CA MET A 1 -7.89 -14.67 -12.22
C MET A 1 -8.90 -13.67 -11.71
N ASP A 2 -8.50 -12.71 -10.87
CA ASP A 2 -9.39 -11.70 -10.33
C ASP A 2 -9.14 -10.38 -11.08
N VAL A 3 -10.13 -9.92 -11.83
CA VAL A 3 -10.11 -8.64 -12.54
C VAL A 3 -11.17 -7.75 -11.94
N ARG A 4 -10.76 -6.59 -11.43
CA ARG A 4 -11.67 -5.71 -10.69
C ARG A 4 -11.43 -4.23 -10.98
N ALA A 5 -12.50 -3.45 -10.86
CA ALA A 5 -12.35 -2.01 -10.66
C ALA A 5 -11.76 -1.78 -9.25
N ILE A 6 -10.84 -0.83 -9.13
CA ILE A 6 -10.28 -0.49 -7.82
C ILE A 6 -11.33 0.33 -7.07
N PRO A 7 -11.82 -0.14 -5.90
CA PRO A 7 -12.78 0.64 -5.13
C PRO A 7 -12.27 2.06 -4.86
N GLY A 8 -13.14 3.06 -5.10
CA GLY A 8 -12.77 4.47 -4.96
C GLY A 8 -11.90 5.05 -6.07
N LEU A 9 -11.55 4.27 -7.07
CA LEU A 9 -10.79 4.68 -8.25
C LEU A 9 -11.50 4.27 -9.55
N GLU A 10 -12.81 4.12 -9.50
CA GLU A 10 -13.65 3.70 -10.63
C GLU A 10 -13.60 4.66 -11.81
N HIS A 11 -13.17 5.90 -11.58
CA HIS A 11 -12.94 6.90 -12.64
C HIS A 11 -11.72 6.59 -13.52
N LEU A 12 -10.82 5.69 -13.08
CA LEU A 12 -9.68 5.30 -13.90
C LEU A 12 -10.11 4.44 -15.09
N PRO A 13 -9.49 4.59 -16.27
CA PRO A 13 -9.82 3.84 -17.47
C PRO A 13 -9.24 2.41 -17.47
N TYR A 14 -8.81 1.90 -16.31
CA TYR A 14 -8.15 0.61 -16.18
C TYR A 14 -8.89 -0.28 -15.19
N ALA A 15 -8.91 -1.59 -15.45
CA ALA A 15 -9.20 -2.61 -14.45
C ALA A 15 -7.88 -3.15 -13.91
N GLU A 16 -7.85 -3.43 -12.61
CA GLU A 16 -6.69 -4.03 -11.95
C GLU A 16 -6.70 -5.55 -12.11
N VAL A 17 -5.54 -6.11 -12.38
CA VAL A 17 -5.33 -7.56 -12.47
C VAL A 17 -3.94 -7.93 -11.95
N TRP A 18 -3.83 -9.08 -11.26
CA TRP A 18 -2.56 -9.68 -10.89
C TRP A 18 -2.20 -10.82 -11.82
N PHE A 19 -1.00 -10.76 -12.43
CA PHE A 19 -0.45 -11.84 -13.23
C PHE A 19 0.74 -12.48 -12.50
N HIS A 20 0.57 -13.72 -12.07
CA HIS A 20 1.68 -14.59 -11.62
C HIS A 20 2.29 -15.35 -12.78
N ALA A 21 1.52 -15.60 -13.82
CA ALA A 21 1.89 -16.08 -15.15
C ALA A 21 0.92 -15.47 -16.16
N VAL A 22 1.35 -15.30 -17.39
CA VAL A 22 0.50 -14.77 -18.45
C VAL A 22 0.84 -15.42 -19.79
N ASP A 23 -0.21 -15.75 -20.54
CA ASP A 23 -0.16 -16.12 -21.94
C ASP A 23 -1.25 -15.34 -22.69
N GLU A 24 -1.40 -15.59 -23.98
CA GLU A 24 -2.39 -14.91 -24.82
C GLU A 24 -3.83 -15.13 -24.32
N ALA A 25 -4.13 -16.34 -23.85
CA ALA A 25 -5.47 -16.68 -23.36
C ALA A 25 -5.79 -15.97 -22.05
N ALA A 26 -4.86 -15.96 -21.09
CA ALA A 26 -5.02 -15.25 -19.83
C ALA A 26 -5.14 -13.72 -20.02
N TRP A 27 -4.38 -13.15 -20.95
CA TRP A 27 -4.49 -11.74 -21.27
C TRP A 27 -5.81 -11.39 -21.94
N ALA A 28 -6.30 -12.22 -22.87
CA ALA A 28 -7.60 -12.04 -23.53
C ALA A 28 -8.74 -12.14 -22.51
N GLU A 29 -8.71 -13.12 -21.61
CA GLU A 29 -9.70 -13.28 -20.53
C GLU A 29 -9.74 -12.04 -19.61
N ALA A 30 -8.57 -11.57 -19.14
CA ALA A 30 -8.47 -10.37 -18.32
C ALA A 30 -9.03 -9.14 -19.03
N SER A 31 -8.75 -9.01 -20.34
CA SER A 31 -9.21 -7.88 -21.15
C SER A 31 -10.72 -7.92 -21.37
N ALA A 32 -11.30 -9.10 -21.60
CA ALA A 32 -12.74 -9.28 -21.70
C ALA A 32 -13.45 -8.88 -20.39
N ALA A 33 -12.95 -9.35 -19.25
CA ALA A 33 -13.48 -8.97 -17.94
C ALA A 33 -13.36 -7.46 -17.67
N ALA A 34 -12.26 -6.83 -18.07
CA ALA A 34 -12.11 -5.37 -17.99
C ALA A 34 -13.13 -4.62 -18.86
N CYS A 35 -13.39 -5.11 -20.08
CA CYS A 35 -14.41 -4.54 -20.96
C CYS A 35 -15.80 -4.62 -20.35
N GLU A 36 -16.16 -5.73 -19.67
CA GLU A 36 -17.44 -5.87 -18.95
C GLU A 36 -17.59 -4.83 -17.82
N LEU A 37 -16.48 -4.42 -17.22
CA LEU A 37 -16.42 -3.32 -16.25
C LEU A 37 -16.39 -1.92 -16.90
N GLY A 38 -16.47 -1.82 -18.22
CA GLY A 38 -16.35 -0.56 -18.95
C GLY A 38 -14.94 0.02 -18.96
N LYS A 39 -13.89 -0.81 -18.77
CA LYS A 39 -12.50 -0.40 -18.74
C LYS A 39 -11.78 -0.78 -20.03
N PRO A 40 -11.27 0.19 -20.82
CA PRO A 40 -10.59 -0.09 -22.09
C PRO A 40 -9.17 -0.63 -21.92
N GLY A 41 -8.58 -0.57 -20.72
CA GLY A 41 -7.22 -0.98 -20.46
C GLY A 41 -7.06 -1.76 -19.15
N LEU A 42 -5.87 -2.30 -18.98
CA LEU A 42 -5.48 -3.03 -17.77
C LEU A 42 -4.35 -2.30 -17.01
N GLU A 43 -4.48 -2.29 -15.68
CA GLU A 43 -3.40 -2.06 -14.75
C GLU A 43 -2.95 -3.42 -14.23
N ALA A 44 -1.87 -3.93 -14.82
CA ALA A 44 -1.34 -5.25 -14.53
C ALA A 44 -0.29 -5.18 -13.41
N TRP A 45 -0.49 -5.97 -12.38
CA TRP A 45 0.45 -6.17 -11.28
C TRP A 45 1.20 -7.48 -11.48
N THR A 46 2.49 -7.45 -11.27
CA THR A 46 3.37 -8.63 -11.28
C THR A 46 4.59 -8.37 -10.39
N THR A 47 5.56 -9.27 -10.38
CA THR A 47 6.75 -9.13 -9.53
C THR A 47 8.04 -9.30 -10.34
N THR A 48 9.16 -8.89 -9.75
CA THR A 48 10.48 -9.16 -10.32
C THR A 48 10.88 -10.64 -10.32
N ALA A 49 10.12 -11.49 -9.65
CA ALA A 49 10.31 -12.94 -9.68
C ALA A 49 9.74 -13.61 -10.95
N THR A 50 8.94 -12.87 -11.73
CA THR A 50 8.29 -13.34 -12.97
C THR A 50 8.64 -12.42 -14.15
N PRO A 51 9.92 -12.32 -14.56
CA PRO A 51 10.36 -11.41 -15.61
C PRO A 51 9.68 -11.68 -16.96
N GLU A 52 9.30 -12.92 -17.23
CA GLU A 52 8.58 -13.33 -18.44
C GLU A 52 7.20 -12.67 -18.55
N VAL A 53 6.54 -12.38 -17.43
CA VAL A 53 5.28 -11.63 -17.42
C VAL A 53 5.52 -10.18 -17.84
N VAL A 54 6.57 -9.57 -17.33
CA VAL A 54 6.95 -8.19 -17.71
C VAL A 54 7.27 -8.12 -19.19
N GLU A 55 8.08 -9.04 -19.72
CA GLU A 55 8.44 -9.11 -21.14
C GLU A 55 7.20 -9.29 -22.03
N PHE A 56 6.29 -10.19 -21.65
CA PHE A 56 5.05 -10.44 -22.37
C PHE A 56 4.20 -9.15 -22.48
N LEU A 57 4.02 -8.43 -21.37
CA LEU A 57 3.21 -7.21 -21.31
C LEU A 57 3.89 -6.05 -22.07
N VAL A 58 5.19 -5.84 -21.88
CA VAL A 58 5.95 -4.79 -22.56
C VAL A 58 5.91 -4.97 -24.08
N ALA A 59 6.03 -6.21 -24.58
CA ALA A 59 5.89 -6.52 -26.01
C ALA A 59 4.51 -6.15 -26.60
N ARG A 60 3.50 -5.94 -25.73
CA ARG A 60 2.13 -5.54 -26.07
C ARG A 60 1.82 -4.06 -25.78
N GLY A 61 2.86 -3.26 -25.57
CA GLY A 61 2.73 -1.82 -25.37
C GLY A 61 2.38 -1.40 -23.95
N TYR A 62 2.59 -2.28 -22.96
CA TYR A 62 2.46 -1.89 -21.58
C TYR A 62 3.70 -1.10 -21.12
N GLU A 63 3.46 -0.08 -20.30
CA GLU A 63 4.50 0.75 -19.69
C GLU A 63 4.48 0.62 -18.17
N GLU A 64 5.65 0.55 -17.56
CA GLU A 64 5.78 0.58 -16.10
C GLU A 64 5.38 1.94 -15.57
N VAL A 65 4.36 1.98 -14.70
CA VAL A 65 3.86 3.22 -14.11
C VAL A 65 4.21 3.37 -12.65
N ARG A 66 4.41 2.24 -11.94
CA ARG A 66 4.82 2.22 -10.53
C ARG A 66 5.62 0.96 -10.23
N ARG A 67 6.46 1.07 -9.22
CA ARG A 67 7.19 -0.06 -8.65
C ARG A 67 7.23 0.08 -7.14
N TYR A 68 6.99 -1.01 -6.44
CA TYR A 68 7.03 -1.07 -4.99
C TYR A 68 8.11 -2.04 -4.55
N THR A 69 8.99 -1.61 -3.67
CA THR A 69 9.90 -2.53 -2.98
C THR A 69 9.15 -3.19 -1.83
N ILE A 70 9.04 -4.50 -1.88
CA ILE A 70 8.55 -5.32 -0.78
C ILE A 70 9.71 -5.66 0.13
N SER A 71 9.55 -5.30 1.39
CA SER A 71 10.56 -5.56 2.41
C SER A 71 9.94 -6.21 3.63
N GLU A 72 10.71 -7.01 4.33
CA GLU A 72 10.29 -7.78 5.50
C GLU A 72 11.22 -7.52 6.68
N LEU A 73 10.64 -7.47 7.87
CA LEU A 73 11.33 -7.42 9.15
C LEU A 73 11.07 -8.72 9.91
N ASP A 74 12.12 -9.39 10.32
CA ASP A 74 12.04 -10.41 11.38
C ASP A 74 11.86 -9.68 12.72
N VAL A 75 10.60 -9.69 13.22
CA VAL A 75 10.23 -8.96 14.44
C VAL A 75 10.89 -9.56 15.66
N VAL A 76 11.13 -10.88 15.66
CA VAL A 76 11.75 -11.58 16.80
C VAL A 76 13.22 -11.18 16.94
N ALA A 77 13.94 -11.15 15.82
CA ALA A 77 15.37 -10.80 15.77
C ALA A 77 15.61 -9.27 15.78
N ALA A 78 14.59 -8.47 15.46
CA ALA A 78 14.74 -7.02 15.40
C ALA A 78 15.15 -6.44 16.76
N PRO A 79 16.05 -5.44 16.81
CA PRO A 79 16.38 -4.75 18.05
C PRO A 79 15.13 -4.05 18.61
N ASP A 80 15.20 -3.66 19.87
CA ASP A 80 14.14 -2.84 20.48
C ASP A 80 14.00 -1.56 19.64
N PRO A 81 12.80 -1.26 19.11
CA PRO A 81 12.59 -0.10 18.25
C PRO A 81 12.79 1.23 18.98
N GLY A 82 12.97 1.21 20.32
CA GLY A 82 13.12 2.39 21.16
C GLY A 82 11.81 3.16 21.36
N ALA A 83 11.85 4.19 22.17
CA ALA A 83 10.69 5.02 22.45
C ALA A 83 10.24 5.79 21.22
N SER A 84 8.93 5.84 20.99
CA SER A 84 8.32 6.67 19.95
C SER A 84 8.32 8.14 20.39
N ALA A 85 8.80 9.03 19.53
CA ALA A 85 8.68 10.47 19.75
C ALA A 85 7.25 10.93 19.39
N GLY A 86 6.69 11.82 20.21
CA GLY A 86 5.35 12.38 20.01
C GLY A 86 4.25 11.62 20.74
N ARG A 87 3.07 12.23 20.79
CA ARG A 87 1.88 11.61 21.38
C ARG A 87 1.22 10.69 20.36
N LEU A 88 1.38 9.40 20.53
CA LEU A 88 0.68 8.37 19.77
C LEU A 88 -0.46 7.80 20.60
N VAL A 89 -1.56 7.53 19.93
CA VAL A 89 -2.70 6.75 20.43
C VAL A 89 -3.02 5.67 19.40
N THR A 90 -3.71 4.61 19.81
CA THR A 90 -4.18 3.60 18.86
C THR A 90 -5.51 4.02 18.26
N PHE A 91 -5.86 3.43 17.11
CA PHE A 91 -7.19 3.63 16.54
C PHE A 91 -8.28 3.01 17.43
N ALA A 92 -7.97 1.95 18.19
CA ALA A 92 -8.87 1.37 19.18
C ALA A 92 -9.22 2.34 20.32
N GLU A 93 -8.27 3.20 20.73
CA GLU A 93 -8.50 4.23 21.77
C GLU A 93 -9.26 5.45 21.25
N ARG A 94 -9.16 5.76 19.95
CA ARG A 94 -9.71 6.97 19.35
C ARG A 94 -10.43 6.70 18.00
N PRO A 95 -11.44 5.80 18.00
CA PRO A 95 -12.17 5.44 16.78
C PRO A 95 -12.97 6.61 16.19
N GLU A 96 -13.33 7.60 17.01
CA GLU A 96 -14.06 8.81 16.57
C GLU A 96 -13.24 9.71 15.63
N LEU A 97 -11.92 9.49 15.52
CA LEU A 97 -11.07 10.25 14.61
C LEU A 97 -11.13 9.74 13.15
N ALA A 98 -11.96 8.74 12.83
CA ALA A 98 -12.03 8.15 11.48
C ALA A 98 -12.19 9.19 10.36
N ASP A 99 -13.05 10.21 10.54
CA ASP A 99 -13.25 11.27 9.55
C ASP A 99 -11.98 12.14 9.36
N GLU A 100 -11.25 12.43 10.44
CA GLU A 100 -9.96 13.15 10.35
C GLU A 100 -8.90 12.30 9.64
N LEU A 101 -8.87 10.99 9.90
CA LEU A 101 -7.97 10.06 9.23
C LEU A 101 -8.28 9.98 7.74
N TYR A 102 -9.56 9.96 7.38
CA TYR A 102 -9.98 9.99 5.97
C TYR A 102 -9.52 11.29 5.27
N ALA A 103 -9.74 12.44 5.89
CA ALA A 103 -9.29 13.71 5.35
C ALA A 103 -7.76 13.75 5.14
N LEU A 104 -7.00 13.23 6.11
CA LEU A 104 -5.55 13.09 6.05
C LEU A 104 -5.12 12.13 4.91
N ALA A 105 -5.79 10.98 4.80
CA ALA A 105 -5.50 9.97 3.80
C ALA A 105 -5.72 10.49 2.37
N ARG A 106 -6.82 11.24 2.14
CA ARG A 106 -7.10 11.85 0.82
C ARG A 106 -5.97 12.75 0.33
N VAL A 107 -5.42 13.59 1.21
CA VAL A 107 -4.30 14.46 0.88
C VAL A 107 -3.04 13.66 0.64
N ALA A 108 -2.70 12.76 1.56
CA ALA A 108 -1.49 11.97 1.48
C ALA A 108 -1.47 11.02 0.27
N TYR A 109 -2.62 10.49 -0.14
CA TYR A 109 -2.75 9.64 -1.31
C TYR A 109 -2.46 10.39 -2.61
N GLY A 110 -3.01 11.61 -2.75
CA GLY A 110 -2.75 12.46 -3.91
C GLY A 110 -1.31 12.96 -4.01
N ASP A 111 -0.58 12.96 -2.89
CA ASP A 111 0.83 13.35 -2.82
C ASP A 111 1.80 12.21 -3.22
N GLN A 112 1.30 10.99 -3.36
CA GLN A 112 2.16 9.87 -3.76
C GLN A 112 2.63 10.03 -5.22
N PRO A 113 3.87 9.64 -5.53
CA PRO A 113 4.39 9.67 -6.89
C PRO A 113 3.47 8.88 -7.85
N GLY A 114 3.12 9.49 -8.99
CA GLY A 114 2.24 8.89 -10.00
C GLY A 114 0.75 8.84 -9.62
N ARG A 115 0.34 9.48 -8.51
CA ARG A 115 -1.05 9.56 -8.07
C ARG A 115 -1.60 11.00 -8.03
N ALA A 116 -0.89 11.96 -8.59
CA ALA A 116 -1.36 13.35 -8.66
C ALA A 116 -2.75 13.42 -9.29
N GLY A 117 -3.70 14.07 -8.60
CA GLY A 117 -5.10 14.16 -9.04
C GLY A 117 -5.97 12.93 -8.74
N SER A 118 -5.39 11.82 -8.29
CA SER A 118 -6.17 10.66 -7.82
C SER A 118 -6.87 10.99 -6.51
N ARG A 119 -8.08 10.48 -6.34
CA ARG A 119 -8.87 10.66 -5.13
C ARG A 119 -9.25 9.27 -4.62
N ILE A 120 -9.02 9.03 -3.36
CA ILE A 120 -9.67 7.92 -2.66
C ILE A 120 -11.03 8.41 -2.18
N ASP A 121 -12.04 7.57 -2.33
CA ASP A 121 -13.33 7.83 -1.73
C ASP A 121 -13.41 7.26 -0.29
N GLU A 122 -14.49 7.59 0.37
CA GLU A 122 -14.72 7.16 1.75
C GLU A 122 -14.86 5.64 1.86
N ALA A 123 -15.53 5.01 0.89
CA ALA A 123 -15.76 3.57 0.90
C ALA A 123 -14.44 2.78 0.80
N TRP A 124 -13.50 3.23 -0.04
CA TRP A 124 -12.17 2.63 -0.14
C TRP A 124 -11.40 2.78 1.18
N PHE A 125 -11.45 3.97 1.77
CA PHE A 125 -10.76 4.22 3.04
C PHE A 125 -11.38 3.41 4.18
N ASP A 126 -12.70 3.38 4.27
CA ASP A 126 -13.44 2.63 5.28
C ASP A 126 -13.17 1.13 5.17
N TRP A 127 -13.11 0.60 3.94
CA TRP A 127 -12.71 -0.78 3.71
C TRP A 127 -11.30 -1.06 4.26
N GLY A 128 -10.31 -0.23 3.94
CA GLY A 128 -8.93 -0.38 4.43
C GLY A 128 -8.81 -0.19 5.95
N LEU A 129 -9.60 0.73 6.52
CA LEU A 129 -9.61 0.96 7.96
C LEU A 129 -10.21 -0.24 8.72
N ARG A 130 -11.31 -0.84 8.20
CA ARG A 130 -11.94 -2.04 8.78
C ARG A 130 -11.06 -3.29 8.66
N ALA A 131 -10.24 -3.38 7.62
CA ALA A 131 -9.28 -4.47 7.45
C ALA A 131 -8.06 -4.33 8.38
N SER A 132 -7.86 -3.16 9.00
CA SER A 132 -6.72 -2.91 9.87
C SER A 132 -6.94 -3.46 11.28
N GLU A 133 -5.83 -3.79 11.95
CA GLU A 133 -5.81 -4.12 13.38
C GLU A 133 -5.84 -2.81 14.21
N PRO A 134 -6.94 -2.52 14.94
CA PRO A 134 -7.11 -1.21 15.59
C PRO A 134 -6.09 -0.93 16.70
N GLU A 135 -5.68 -1.96 17.44
CA GLU A 135 -4.68 -1.82 18.51
C GLU A 135 -3.25 -1.71 17.98
N GLY A 136 -3.00 -2.20 16.75
CA GLY A 136 -1.73 -2.09 16.04
C GLY A 136 -1.65 -0.88 15.10
N SER A 137 -2.75 -0.15 14.93
CA SER A 137 -2.85 1.03 14.07
C SER A 137 -2.74 2.30 14.91
N PHE A 138 -1.75 3.14 14.59
CA PHE A 138 -1.39 4.29 15.44
C PHE A 138 -1.70 5.63 14.78
N ILE A 139 -2.13 6.57 15.60
CA ILE A 139 -2.46 7.95 15.23
C ILE A 139 -1.50 8.89 15.96
N GLY A 140 -0.81 9.74 15.22
CA GLY A 140 -0.03 10.85 15.78
C GLY A 140 -0.93 12.07 15.98
N LEU A 141 -0.92 12.61 17.20
CA LEU A 141 -1.73 13.76 17.58
C LEU A 141 -0.88 15.01 17.78
N ASP A 142 -1.40 16.16 17.30
CA ASP A 142 -0.94 17.49 17.64
C ASP A 142 -2.17 18.33 18.06
N ASP A 143 -2.13 18.90 19.25
CA ASP A 143 -3.26 19.62 19.89
C ASP A 143 -4.59 18.83 19.82
N GLY A 144 -4.51 17.51 19.99
CA GLY A 144 -5.66 16.62 20.00
C GLY A 144 -6.20 16.24 18.62
N ARG A 145 -5.64 16.76 17.52
CA ARG A 145 -6.02 16.46 16.14
C ARG A 145 -5.11 15.42 15.51
N ALA A 146 -5.65 14.62 14.61
CA ALA A 146 -4.88 13.63 13.88
C ALA A 146 -3.99 14.32 12.81
N VAL A 147 -2.66 14.17 12.97
CA VAL A 147 -1.67 14.72 12.02
C VAL A 147 -0.82 13.64 11.36
N ALA A 148 -0.91 12.42 11.84
CA ALA A 148 -0.29 11.25 11.24
C ALA A 148 -1.13 10.00 11.55
N TYR A 149 -1.07 9.01 10.66
CA TYR A 149 -1.75 7.72 10.84
C TYR A 149 -0.96 6.62 10.14
N GLY A 150 -0.89 5.46 10.75
CA GLY A 150 -0.36 4.25 10.12
C GLY A 150 -1.14 3.03 10.55
N SER A 151 -1.70 2.31 9.58
CA SER A 151 -2.39 1.05 9.82
C SER A 151 -1.44 -0.14 9.77
N ILE A 152 -1.84 -1.21 10.43
CA ILE A 152 -1.29 -2.55 10.29
C ILE A 152 -2.42 -3.52 10.02
N GLU A 153 -2.20 -4.48 9.16
CA GLU A 153 -3.23 -5.41 8.72
C GLU A 153 -2.70 -6.83 8.58
N ARG A 154 -3.55 -7.80 8.78
CA ARG A 154 -3.27 -9.19 8.48
C ARG A 154 -3.92 -9.55 7.15
N LYS A 155 -3.12 -10.02 6.20
CA LYS A 155 -3.63 -10.46 4.89
C LYS A 155 -4.18 -11.89 4.96
N ASP A 156 -4.89 -12.31 3.92
CA ASP A 156 -5.52 -13.64 3.82
C ASP A 156 -4.50 -14.78 3.88
N ASP A 157 -3.25 -14.55 3.46
CA ASP A 157 -2.12 -15.48 3.59
C ASP A 157 -1.58 -15.62 5.03
N GLY A 158 -2.16 -14.87 5.96
CA GLY A 158 -1.78 -14.84 7.37
C GLY A 158 -0.62 -13.92 7.69
N LEU A 159 -0.02 -13.27 6.71
CA LEU A 159 1.10 -12.36 6.90
C LEU A 159 0.63 -10.98 7.37
N TRP A 160 1.45 -10.37 8.23
CA TRP A 160 1.20 -9.02 8.72
C TRP A 160 1.91 -7.98 7.88
N TRP A 161 1.18 -6.92 7.54
CA TRP A 161 1.66 -5.85 6.70
C TRP A 161 1.44 -4.48 7.34
N HIS A 162 2.39 -3.58 7.13
CA HIS A 162 2.06 -2.16 7.23
C HIS A 162 1.12 -1.82 6.09
N GLY A 163 -0.03 -1.31 6.44
CA GLY A 163 -1.00 -0.81 5.48
C GLY A 163 -0.68 0.64 5.07
N PHE A 164 -1.69 1.50 5.10
CA PHE A 164 -1.52 2.89 4.73
C PHE A 164 -0.79 3.69 5.83
N LEU A 165 0.17 4.56 5.41
CA LEU A 165 0.83 5.51 6.30
C LEU A 165 0.75 6.92 5.71
N ALA A 166 0.21 7.86 6.48
CA ALA A 166 0.05 9.26 6.12
C ALA A 166 0.63 10.18 7.18
N VAL A 167 1.18 11.31 6.74
CA VAL A 167 1.57 12.43 7.61
C VAL A 167 1.13 13.72 6.93
N ALA A 168 0.45 14.60 7.67
CA ALA A 168 0.04 15.92 7.22
C ALA A 168 1.26 16.71 6.72
N ARG A 169 1.10 17.46 5.62
CA ARG A 169 2.22 18.09 4.91
C ARG A 169 3.07 18.95 5.85
N GLU A 170 2.43 19.75 6.68
CA GLU A 170 3.05 20.68 7.64
C GLU A 170 3.77 19.97 8.80
N HIS A 171 3.51 18.66 8.99
CA HIS A 171 4.10 17.83 10.03
C HIS A 171 5.16 16.85 9.49
N ARG A 172 5.41 16.85 8.18
CA ARG A 172 6.45 16.00 7.57
C ARG A 172 7.85 16.42 8.00
N GLY A 173 8.78 15.48 7.93
CA GLY A 173 10.17 15.73 8.35
C GLY A 173 10.39 15.77 9.87
N ARG A 174 9.33 15.65 10.68
CA ARG A 174 9.40 15.69 12.17
C ARG A 174 9.50 14.30 12.82
N GLY A 175 9.72 13.23 12.04
CA GLY A 175 9.93 11.88 12.56
C GLY A 175 8.65 11.07 12.87
N LEU A 176 7.46 11.61 12.61
CA LEU A 176 6.18 10.94 12.93
C LEU A 176 6.01 9.59 12.26
N ALA A 177 6.37 9.46 10.96
CA ALA A 177 6.32 8.18 10.25
C ALA A 177 7.21 7.12 10.94
N GLY A 178 8.40 7.51 11.37
CA GLY A 178 9.31 6.64 12.12
C GLY A 178 8.77 6.29 13.51
N ALA A 179 8.10 7.23 14.19
CA ALA A 179 7.48 6.98 15.49
C ALA A 179 6.35 5.93 15.36
N ILE A 180 5.48 6.08 14.36
CA ILE A 180 4.39 5.13 14.10
C ILE A 180 4.96 3.75 13.78
N LYS A 181 5.93 3.62 12.86
CA LYS A 181 6.52 2.32 12.53
C LYS A 181 7.18 1.66 13.74
N ARG A 182 7.88 2.41 14.60
CA ARG A 182 8.43 1.86 15.85
C ARG A 182 7.34 1.36 16.79
N ALA A 183 6.25 2.11 16.93
CA ALA A 183 5.11 1.69 17.75
C ALA A 183 4.47 0.40 17.21
N GLN A 184 4.30 0.30 15.90
CA GLN A 184 3.79 -0.91 15.23
C GLN A 184 4.72 -2.12 15.41
N ILE A 185 6.04 -1.94 15.33
CA ILE A 185 7.01 -3.01 15.61
C ILE A 185 6.94 -3.44 17.09
N ALA A 186 6.82 -2.49 18.02
CA ALA A 186 6.67 -2.79 19.44
C ALA A 186 5.37 -3.56 19.71
N TRP A 187 4.26 -3.14 19.12
CA TRP A 187 2.99 -3.85 19.18
C TRP A 187 3.12 -5.27 18.61
N ALA A 188 3.74 -5.43 17.44
CA ALA A 188 3.96 -6.72 16.81
C ALA A 188 4.75 -7.68 17.72
N LYS A 189 5.83 -7.19 18.36
CA LYS A 189 6.59 -7.96 19.35
C LYS A 189 5.73 -8.42 20.51
N ALA A 190 4.95 -7.50 21.09
CA ALA A 190 4.09 -7.78 22.24
C ALA A 190 2.98 -8.79 21.92
N ASN A 191 2.55 -8.85 20.65
CA ASN A 191 1.48 -9.74 20.19
C ASN A 191 1.98 -11.01 19.47
N GLY A 192 3.29 -11.30 19.55
CA GLY A 192 3.86 -12.53 18.98
C GLY A 192 3.82 -12.61 17.47
N VAL A 193 3.75 -11.46 16.79
CA VAL A 193 3.84 -11.39 15.32
C VAL A 193 5.29 -11.65 14.92
N PRO A 194 5.57 -12.71 14.12
CA PRO A 194 6.96 -13.08 13.84
C PRO A 194 7.60 -12.19 12.78
N GLN A 195 6.81 -11.70 11.83
CA GLN A 195 7.28 -10.97 10.66
C GLN A 195 6.34 -9.84 10.30
N LEU A 196 6.90 -8.70 9.86
CA LEU A 196 6.16 -7.57 9.32
C LEU A 196 6.64 -7.26 7.91
N ARG A 197 5.72 -7.13 6.96
CA ARG A 197 6.00 -6.69 5.60
C ARG A 197 5.60 -5.24 5.36
N THR A 198 6.22 -4.65 4.37
CA THR A 198 5.89 -3.29 3.91
C THR A 198 6.14 -3.19 2.41
N ALA A 199 5.19 -2.56 1.71
CA ALA A 199 5.34 -2.15 0.33
C ALA A 199 5.70 -0.66 0.30
N THR A 200 6.78 -0.29 -0.37
CA THR A 200 7.20 1.11 -0.45
C THR A 200 7.46 1.48 -1.91
N GLU A 201 6.72 2.46 -2.41
CA GLU A 201 6.91 2.96 -3.78
C GLU A 201 8.37 3.42 -3.98
N LEU A 202 8.96 3.01 -5.10
CA LEU A 202 10.40 3.12 -5.33
C LEU A 202 10.93 4.56 -5.23
N ARG A 203 10.14 5.56 -5.65
CA ARG A 203 10.50 6.99 -5.59
C ARG A 203 10.39 7.61 -4.19
N LEU A 204 9.83 6.89 -3.20
CA LEU A 204 9.76 7.33 -1.80
C LEU A 204 11.07 6.99 -1.06
N GLU A 205 12.19 7.61 -1.47
CA GLU A 205 13.53 7.34 -0.94
C GLU A 205 13.63 7.48 0.58
N GLY A 206 13.01 8.53 1.14
CA GLY A 206 12.99 8.75 2.58
C GLY A 206 12.33 7.62 3.37
N MET A 207 11.26 7.02 2.81
CA MET A 207 10.57 5.88 3.43
C MET A 207 11.40 4.60 3.30
N ARG A 208 12.04 4.36 2.16
CA ARG A 208 12.95 3.21 1.98
C ARG A 208 14.13 3.29 2.94
N ALA A 209 14.76 4.47 3.08
CA ALA A 209 15.83 4.68 4.03
C ALA A 209 15.37 4.51 5.49
N LEU A 210 14.14 4.91 5.83
CA LEU A 210 13.56 4.66 7.15
C LEU A 210 13.39 3.15 7.39
N ASN A 211 12.81 2.41 6.45
CA ASN A 211 12.63 0.97 6.56
C ASN A 211 13.97 0.25 6.75
N GLN A 212 14.99 0.61 5.98
CA GLN A 212 16.33 0.04 6.11
C GLN A 212 16.93 0.30 7.52
N ARG A 213 16.79 1.52 8.06
CA ARG A 213 17.23 1.83 9.43
C ARG A 213 16.48 1.06 10.51
N LEU A 214 15.24 0.67 10.25
CA LEU A 214 14.43 -0.16 11.14
C LEU A 214 14.73 -1.67 11.00
N GLY A 215 15.65 -2.06 10.10
CA GLY A 215 16.07 -3.44 9.92
C GLY A 215 15.28 -4.23 8.87
N TYR A 216 14.42 -3.57 8.07
CA TYR A 216 13.73 -4.25 6.97
C TYR A 216 14.72 -4.63 5.88
N THR A 217 14.63 -5.86 5.40
CA THR A 217 15.39 -6.40 4.26
C THR A 217 14.48 -6.51 3.04
N ARG A 218 15.00 -6.14 1.87
CA ARG A 218 14.28 -6.26 0.61
C ARG A 218 14.08 -7.71 0.24
N LEU A 219 12.86 -8.08 -0.19
CA LEU A 219 12.52 -9.39 -0.74
C LEU A 219 12.49 -9.36 -2.28
N TYR A 220 11.59 -8.58 -2.85
CA TYR A 220 11.37 -8.43 -4.29
C TYR A 220 10.72 -7.07 -4.57
N ASP A 221 10.51 -6.76 -5.85
CA ASP A 221 9.68 -5.61 -6.21
C ASP A 221 8.38 -6.09 -6.87
N GLU A 222 7.30 -5.41 -6.55
CA GLU A 222 6.05 -5.44 -7.30
C GLU A 222 6.10 -4.37 -8.39
N ILE A 223 5.68 -4.73 -9.59
CA ILE A 223 5.71 -3.89 -10.77
C ILE A 223 4.27 -3.69 -11.24
N VAL A 224 3.92 -2.44 -11.49
CA VAL A 224 2.62 -2.06 -12.02
C VAL A 224 2.81 -1.52 -13.44
N LEU A 225 2.22 -2.22 -14.39
CA LEU A 225 2.24 -1.83 -15.80
C LEU A 225 0.83 -1.43 -16.25
N ARG A 226 0.74 -0.44 -17.12
CA ARG A 226 -0.52 -0.05 -17.78
C ARG A 226 -0.40 -0.21 -19.27
N GLY A 227 -1.46 -0.74 -19.84
CA GLY A 227 -1.51 -0.92 -21.29
C GLY A 227 -2.92 -1.18 -21.79
N PRO A 228 -3.06 -1.36 -23.11
CA PRO A 228 -4.34 -1.66 -23.74
C PRO A 228 -4.85 -3.03 -23.31
N GLY A 229 -6.17 -3.19 -23.31
CA GLY A 229 -6.76 -4.53 -23.31
C GLY A 229 -6.46 -5.25 -24.63
N HIS A 230 -6.72 -6.56 -24.67
CA HIS A 230 -6.66 -7.37 -25.89
C HIS A 230 -7.62 -6.77 -26.94
N PRO A 231 -7.19 -6.59 -28.21
CA PRO A 231 -8.10 -6.13 -29.26
C PRO A 231 -9.27 -7.10 -29.38
N ALA A 232 -10.49 -6.54 -29.37
CA ALA A 232 -11.68 -7.35 -29.63
C ALA A 232 -11.57 -7.96 -31.03
N THR A 233 -11.68 -9.27 -31.12
CA THR A 233 -11.75 -10.00 -32.39
C THR A 233 -13.10 -9.78 -33.07
#